data_31f446e9bdd287845c0e76833f890ce0
#
_entry.id   31f446e9bdd287845c0e76833f890ce0
#
_cell.length_a   1.000
_cell.length_b   1.000
_cell.length_c   1.000
_cell.angle_alpha   90.00
_cell.angle_beta   90.00
_cell.angle_gamma   90.00
#
_symmetry.space_group_name_H-M   'P 1'
#
loop_
_entity.id
_entity.type
_entity.pdbx_description
1 polymer ?
#
loop_
_entity_poly.entity_id
_entity_poly.type
_entity_poly.pdbx_seq_one_letter_code
_entity_poly.pdbx_strand_id
1 'polypeptide(L)'
;MKRQAAALLMALGLLTALAGCGTREAEVSASPEPTPTVTAAPAPSASPEPLETPEPFDGTIFVSCEQSGLANTYEGYIVLKADALLPTVSIEGRDEAAKAITDALQGALEATEESTREAYKAACEAFDALDEAGRETWLAHGWSSSGTVTRGDGTVLSLLCRTYSYSGGAHGSYDYFGQTFSTVTGEAISLDELATDPAALREALTEAILADAGEDEEELFDIEGFTERVFDTDAWYLTDDALVIFAQVGEVAAGARGRVDFAVPYEELGGLIRAEYLPDGSHGGGSGGLTIDFADEADESEPLASAVVLPASEDAQYLVKCRVTAVADMGSISLRSSTLAAGDALVLYDTGGEYFWINRLPKGEFIDLSLVFYDTPHYCLVLQDGTALQIAQSGEDGSLLLYEAES
;
A
#
# COMPACT_ATOMS: atom_id res chain seq x y z
N MET A 1 -2.19 34.44 -19.43
CA MET A 1 -1.83 34.08 -20.81
C MET A 1 -1.97 32.60 -20.98
N LYS A 2 -3.05 32.21 -21.56
CA LYS A 2 -3.38 31.09 -22.43
C LYS A 2 -2.36 29.94 -22.51
N ARG A 3 -2.74 28.73 -22.07
CA ARG A 3 -2.60 27.52 -22.86
C ARG A 3 -3.79 26.61 -22.60
N GLN A 4 -4.41 26.25 -23.69
CA GLN A 4 -5.69 25.67 -23.92
C GLN A 4 -5.62 24.15 -23.89
N ALA A 5 -6.74 23.59 -23.43
CA ALA A 5 -7.17 22.21 -23.60
C ALA A 5 -7.10 21.72 -25.06
N ALA A 6 -6.72 20.48 -25.26
CA ALA A 6 -6.96 19.73 -26.49
C ALA A 6 -7.97 18.61 -26.20
N ALA A 7 -9.18 18.84 -26.65
CA ALA A 7 -10.23 17.84 -26.71
C ALA A 7 -9.97 16.88 -27.87
N LEU A 8 -10.07 15.58 -27.62
CA LEU A 8 -9.97 14.53 -28.62
C LEU A 8 -11.36 14.21 -29.18
N LEU A 9 -11.50 14.45 -30.49
CA LEU A 9 -12.67 14.06 -31.29
C LEU A 9 -12.43 12.64 -31.87
N MET A 10 -13.27 11.70 -31.49
CA MET A 10 -13.46 10.45 -32.21
C MET A 10 -14.23 10.70 -33.51
N ALA A 11 -13.69 10.22 -34.61
CA ALA A 11 -14.41 10.09 -35.90
C ALA A 11 -14.53 8.61 -36.28
N LEU A 12 -15.75 8.20 -36.30
CA LEU A 12 -16.35 6.96 -36.83
C LEU A 12 -16.06 6.82 -38.34
N GLY A 13 -15.57 5.68 -38.77
CA GLY A 13 -15.41 5.33 -40.18
C GLY A 13 -15.81 3.88 -40.46
N LEU A 14 -17.09 3.69 -40.77
CA LEU A 14 -17.67 2.47 -41.33
C LEU A 14 -17.49 2.50 -42.88
N LEU A 15 -17.14 1.41 -43.53
CA LEU A 15 -17.61 0.98 -44.88
C LEU A 15 -16.85 -0.24 -45.40
N THR A 16 -17.49 -1.40 -45.38
CA THR A 16 -18.07 -2.22 -46.49
C THR A 16 -17.22 -2.42 -47.74
N ALA A 17 -17.01 -3.67 -48.14
CA ALA A 17 -17.55 -4.31 -49.33
C ALA A 17 -16.77 -5.56 -49.72
N LEU A 18 -17.47 -6.69 -49.78
CA LEU A 18 -17.91 -7.44 -50.95
C LEU A 18 -16.84 -8.32 -51.67
N ALA A 19 -17.05 -9.60 -51.45
CA ALA A 19 -17.23 -10.72 -52.41
C ALA A 19 -16.31 -10.80 -53.63
N GLY A 20 -15.71 -11.97 -53.78
CA GLY A 20 -15.12 -12.47 -55.03
C GLY A 20 -14.86 -13.96 -54.93
N CYS A 21 -15.85 -14.77 -55.33
CA CYS A 21 -15.68 -16.18 -55.70
C CYS A 21 -14.80 -16.31 -56.95
N GLY A 22 -13.84 -17.23 -56.92
CA GLY A 22 -13.07 -17.63 -58.05
C GLY A 22 -12.52 -19.03 -57.87
N THR A 23 -13.30 -20.02 -58.29
CA THR A 23 -12.86 -21.41 -58.49
C THR A 23 -11.87 -21.50 -59.62
N ARG A 24 -10.73 -22.16 -59.38
CA ARG A 24 -9.89 -22.66 -60.45
C ARG A 24 -9.26 -23.98 -60.03
N GLU A 25 -9.71 -25.03 -60.66
CA GLU A 25 -9.05 -26.35 -60.69
C GLU A 25 -7.65 -26.22 -61.28
N ALA A 26 -6.65 -26.89 -60.68
CA ALA A 26 -5.36 -27.15 -61.29
C ALA A 26 -4.81 -28.50 -60.85
N GLU A 27 -4.52 -29.23 -61.83
CA GLU A 27 -3.93 -30.54 -62.03
C GLU A 27 -2.99 -31.06 -60.95
N VAL A 28 -3.19 -32.36 -60.65
CA VAL A 28 -2.35 -33.23 -59.84
C VAL A 28 -1.05 -33.52 -60.65
N SER A 29 0.09 -33.05 -60.16
CA SER A 29 1.42 -33.51 -60.57
C SER A 29 2.05 -34.30 -59.44
N ALA A 30 2.37 -35.54 -59.67
CA ALA A 30 3.02 -36.46 -58.76
C ALA A 30 4.43 -35.97 -58.41
N SER A 31 4.72 -35.77 -57.15
CA SER A 31 6.04 -35.48 -56.59
C SER A 31 6.61 -36.71 -55.90
N PRO A 32 7.89 -36.96 -55.94
CA PRO A 32 8.53 -38.20 -55.44
C PRO A 32 8.54 -38.17 -53.87
N GLU A 33 8.43 -39.38 -53.30
CA GLU A 33 8.50 -39.65 -51.86
C GLU A 33 9.75 -39.03 -51.19
N PRO A 34 9.60 -38.31 -50.08
CA PRO A 34 10.77 -37.85 -49.32
C PRO A 34 11.32 -39.00 -48.45
N THR A 35 12.60 -39.21 -48.55
CA THR A 35 13.41 -40.04 -47.67
C THR A 35 13.22 -39.61 -46.21
N PRO A 36 13.08 -40.52 -45.22
CA PRO A 36 12.90 -40.16 -43.84
C PRO A 36 14.17 -39.49 -43.30
N THR A 37 14.10 -38.19 -43.07
CA THR A 37 15.10 -37.46 -42.31
C THR A 37 14.93 -37.83 -40.84
N VAL A 38 15.95 -38.44 -40.24
CA VAL A 38 16.00 -38.70 -38.81
C VAL A 38 16.07 -37.35 -38.13
N THR A 39 14.95 -36.92 -37.56
CA THR A 39 14.90 -35.76 -36.68
C THR A 39 15.66 -36.10 -35.41
N ALA A 40 16.79 -35.43 -35.16
CA ALA A 40 17.48 -35.50 -33.87
C ALA A 40 16.52 -35.08 -32.80
N ALA A 41 16.44 -35.86 -31.70
CA ALA A 41 15.69 -35.49 -30.52
C ALA A 41 16.15 -34.11 -30.03
N PRO A 42 15.24 -33.22 -29.60
CA PRO A 42 15.62 -31.95 -29.02
C PRO A 42 16.53 -32.24 -27.81
N ALA A 43 17.63 -31.49 -27.72
CA ALA A 43 18.50 -31.52 -26.55
C ALA A 43 17.64 -31.19 -25.28
N PRO A 44 17.91 -31.84 -24.13
CA PRO A 44 17.21 -31.49 -22.92
C PRO A 44 17.38 -30.00 -22.69
N SER A 45 16.23 -29.31 -22.51
CA SER A 45 16.20 -27.90 -22.10
C SER A 45 17.05 -27.78 -20.86
N ALA A 46 18.03 -26.88 -20.86
CA ALA A 46 18.80 -26.57 -19.67
C ALA A 46 17.81 -26.21 -18.57
N SER A 47 17.94 -26.85 -17.39
CA SER A 47 17.22 -26.44 -16.22
C SER A 47 17.53 -24.96 -16.01
N PRO A 48 16.55 -24.10 -15.72
CA PRO A 48 16.83 -22.68 -15.45
C PRO A 48 17.86 -22.62 -14.32
N GLU A 49 18.91 -21.82 -14.51
CA GLU A 49 19.84 -21.51 -13.42
C GLU A 49 19.01 -20.93 -12.25
N PRO A 50 19.31 -21.29 -10.99
CA PRO A 50 18.66 -20.66 -9.86
C PRO A 50 18.85 -19.15 -9.98
N LEU A 51 17.75 -18.38 -9.83
CA LEU A 51 17.82 -16.93 -9.72
C LEU A 51 18.74 -16.60 -8.53
N GLU A 52 19.76 -15.79 -8.79
CA GLU A 52 20.60 -15.28 -7.71
C GLU A 52 19.74 -14.40 -6.82
N THR A 53 19.45 -14.87 -5.61
CA THR A 53 18.76 -14.06 -4.60
C THR A 53 19.69 -12.91 -4.18
N PRO A 54 19.21 -11.66 -4.06
CA PRO A 54 20.00 -10.56 -3.55
C PRO A 54 20.60 -10.90 -2.17
N GLU A 55 21.77 -10.32 -1.85
CA GLU A 55 22.36 -10.50 -0.53
C GLU A 55 21.47 -9.82 0.53
N PRO A 56 21.20 -10.50 1.66
CA PRO A 56 20.38 -9.94 2.73
C PRO A 56 20.94 -8.61 3.26
N PHE A 57 20.08 -7.62 3.38
CA PHE A 57 20.40 -6.33 3.98
C PHE A 57 20.26 -6.42 5.51
N ASP A 58 21.36 -6.26 6.23
CA ASP A 58 21.39 -6.32 7.68
C ASP A 58 21.20 -4.96 8.38
N GLY A 59 21.05 -3.89 7.60
CA GLY A 59 20.78 -2.55 8.09
C GLY A 59 19.32 -2.29 8.44
N THR A 60 19.10 -1.13 9.04
CA THR A 60 17.78 -0.66 9.45
C THR A 60 17.14 0.19 8.37
N ILE A 61 15.87 -0.08 8.08
CA ILE A 61 14.98 0.77 7.30
C ILE A 61 13.83 1.15 8.20
N PHE A 62 13.54 2.44 8.35
CA PHE A 62 12.31 2.83 9.01
C PHE A 62 11.60 3.97 8.28
N VAL A 63 10.28 3.97 8.40
CA VAL A 63 9.38 4.98 7.89
C VAL A 63 8.64 5.56 9.08
N SER A 64 8.78 6.85 9.30
CA SER A 64 8.00 7.57 10.30
C SER A 64 7.06 8.54 9.61
N CYS A 65 5.85 8.70 10.13
CA CYS A 65 4.88 9.62 9.56
C CYS A 65 4.61 10.77 10.52
N GLU A 66 4.71 11.99 10.02
CA GLU A 66 4.22 13.17 10.71
C GLU A 66 2.74 13.35 10.37
N GLN A 67 1.90 13.47 11.40
CA GLN A 67 0.49 13.72 11.22
C GLN A 67 0.25 15.21 11.01
N SER A 68 -0.35 15.56 9.87
CA SER A 68 -0.80 16.91 9.55
C SER A 68 -2.32 16.95 9.56
N GLY A 69 -2.91 17.42 10.65
CA GLY A 69 -4.36 17.55 10.79
C GLY A 69 -4.79 19.02 10.70
N LEU A 70 -5.79 19.32 9.87
CA LEU A 70 -6.36 20.64 9.71
C LEU A 70 -7.89 20.60 9.87
N ALA A 71 -8.41 21.40 10.80
CA ALA A 71 -9.83 21.72 10.86
C ALA A 71 -10.05 23.09 10.20
N ASN A 72 -10.67 23.11 9.04
CA ASN A 72 -10.93 24.34 8.32
C ASN A 72 -12.31 24.88 8.65
N THR A 73 -12.37 26.10 9.14
CA THR A 73 -13.62 26.77 9.56
C THR A 73 -14.12 27.76 8.52
N TYR A 74 -15.43 27.84 8.39
CA TYR A 74 -16.14 28.83 7.58
C TYR A 74 -17.38 29.31 8.33
N GLU A 75 -17.56 30.62 8.48
CA GLU A 75 -18.66 31.24 9.26
C GLU A 75 -18.80 30.69 10.70
N GLY A 76 -17.69 30.24 11.32
CA GLY A 76 -17.68 29.71 12.69
C GLY A 76 -17.98 28.21 12.79
N TYR A 77 -18.23 27.53 11.69
CA TYR A 77 -18.44 26.08 11.62
C TYR A 77 -17.20 25.39 11.05
N ILE A 78 -16.88 24.20 11.54
CA ILE A 78 -15.90 23.32 10.90
C ILE A 78 -16.58 22.78 9.62
N VAL A 79 -16.07 23.17 8.45
CA VAL A 79 -16.63 22.72 7.17
C VAL A 79 -15.82 21.59 6.52
N LEU A 80 -14.51 21.50 6.82
CA LEU A 80 -13.63 20.42 6.36
C LEU A 80 -12.71 19.97 7.51
N LYS A 81 -12.59 18.65 7.68
CA LYS A 81 -11.50 18.00 8.43
C LYS A 81 -10.57 17.33 7.44
N ALA A 82 -9.33 17.79 7.37
CA ALA A 82 -8.31 17.20 6.55
C ALA A 82 -7.22 16.60 7.43
N ASP A 83 -6.74 15.42 7.10
CA ASP A 83 -5.68 14.71 7.81
C ASP A 83 -4.75 13.99 6.82
N ALA A 84 -3.44 14.11 7.01
CA ALA A 84 -2.46 13.42 6.19
C ALA A 84 -1.33 12.88 7.07
N LEU A 85 -0.89 11.68 6.77
CA LEU A 85 0.33 11.11 7.32
C LEU A 85 1.46 11.29 6.31
N LEU A 86 2.45 12.12 6.69
CA LEU A 86 3.57 12.52 5.86
C LEU A 86 4.76 11.60 6.11
N PRO A 87 5.05 10.65 5.21
CA PRO A 87 6.13 9.71 5.45
C PRO A 87 7.50 10.37 5.28
N THR A 88 8.43 9.99 6.16
CA THR A 88 9.86 10.25 6.07
C THR A 88 10.59 8.92 6.19
N VAL A 89 11.48 8.64 5.26
CA VAL A 89 12.20 7.37 5.16
C VAL A 89 13.64 7.56 5.64
N SER A 90 14.15 6.59 6.39
CA SER A 90 15.56 6.44 6.74
C SER A 90 16.03 5.04 6.37
N ILE A 91 17.21 4.94 5.74
CA ILE A 91 17.84 3.67 5.35
C ILE A 91 19.28 3.73 5.78
N GLU A 92 19.69 2.82 6.67
CA GLU A 92 21.05 2.78 7.19
C GLU A 92 22.07 2.64 6.05
N GLY A 93 23.04 3.57 6.02
CA GLY A 93 24.08 3.59 4.99
C GLY A 93 23.62 3.99 3.58
N ARG A 94 22.36 4.47 3.40
CA ARG A 94 21.80 4.84 2.09
C ARG A 94 21.03 6.16 2.14
N ASP A 95 21.64 7.20 2.71
CA ASP A 95 20.99 8.50 2.96
C ASP A 95 20.45 9.18 1.69
N GLU A 96 21.15 9.03 0.56
CA GLU A 96 20.71 9.61 -0.72
C GLU A 96 19.45 8.93 -1.25
N ALA A 97 19.38 7.61 -1.16
CA ALA A 97 18.19 6.86 -1.55
C ALA A 97 17.01 7.17 -0.63
N ALA A 98 17.23 7.17 0.69
CA ALA A 98 16.23 7.52 1.69
C ALA A 98 15.66 8.93 1.44
N LYS A 99 16.53 9.90 1.15
CA LYS A 99 16.11 11.25 0.81
C LYS A 99 15.30 11.31 -0.48
N ALA A 100 15.73 10.60 -1.53
CA ALA A 100 15.00 10.59 -2.80
C ALA A 100 13.59 10.01 -2.64
N ILE A 101 13.45 8.91 -1.88
CA ILE A 101 12.15 8.33 -1.57
C ILE A 101 11.29 9.31 -0.77
N THR A 102 11.86 9.94 0.26
CA THR A 102 11.15 10.95 1.08
C THR A 102 10.67 12.11 0.21
N ASP A 103 11.54 12.67 -0.64
CA ASP A 103 11.19 13.78 -1.54
C ASP A 103 10.06 13.38 -2.51
N ALA A 104 10.07 12.15 -3.03
CA ALA A 104 9.01 11.63 -3.91
C ALA A 104 7.68 11.47 -3.19
N LEU A 105 7.68 10.91 -1.98
CA LEU A 105 6.50 10.76 -1.14
C LEU A 105 5.93 12.13 -0.72
N GLN A 106 6.78 13.08 -0.36
CA GLN A 106 6.36 14.43 -0.03
C GLN A 106 5.93 15.24 -1.26
N GLY A 107 6.50 14.96 -2.45
CA GLY A 107 6.02 15.53 -3.72
C GLY A 107 4.58 15.10 -4.07
N ALA A 108 4.17 13.89 -3.68
CA ALA A 108 2.78 13.47 -3.75
C ALA A 108 1.86 14.29 -2.83
N LEU A 109 2.43 14.93 -1.82
CA LEU A 109 1.74 15.79 -0.86
C LEU A 109 1.34 17.15 -1.42
N GLU A 110 2.10 17.74 -2.34
CA GLU A 110 1.71 19.00 -2.99
C GLU A 110 0.38 18.81 -3.76
N ALA A 111 0.21 17.65 -4.40
CA ALA A 111 -1.07 17.27 -5.01
C ALA A 111 -2.18 17.12 -3.95
N THR A 112 -1.84 16.63 -2.77
CA THR A 112 -2.71 16.50 -1.60
C THR A 112 -3.18 17.85 -1.05
N GLU A 113 -2.31 18.87 -0.97
CA GLU A 113 -2.70 20.23 -0.57
C GLU A 113 -3.68 20.87 -1.57
N GLU A 114 -3.51 20.63 -2.86
CA GLU A 114 -4.43 21.11 -3.88
C GLU A 114 -5.81 20.44 -3.72
N SER A 115 -5.84 19.13 -3.56
CA SER A 115 -7.07 18.36 -3.30
C SER A 115 -7.76 18.84 -2.02
N THR A 116 -7.02 19.11 -0.95
CA THR A 116 -7.56 19.68 0.30
C THR A 116 -8.16 21.07 0.07
N ARG A 117 -7.52 21.91 -0.75
CA ARG A 117 -8.03 23.24 -1.07
C ARG A 117 -9.32 23.19 -1.90
N GLU A 118 -9.40 22.27 -2.86
CA GLU A 118 -10.61 22.03 -3.65
C GLU A 118 -11.75 21.47 -2.76
N ALA A 119 -11.45 20.53 -1.88
CA ALA A 119 -12.40 19.98 -0.92
C ALA A 119 -12.95 21.07 0.04
N TYR A 120 -12.08 21.98 0.51
CA TYR A 120 -12.52 23.10 1.34
C TYR A 120 -13.46 24.05 0.59
N LYS A 121 -13.14 24.38 -0.65
CA LYS A 121 -14.00 25.23 -1.50
C LYS A 121 -15.37 24.58 -1.72
N ALA A 122 -15.37 23.29 -2.05
CA ALA A 122 -16.61 22.53 -2.23
C ALA A 122 -17.44 22.45 -0.94
N ALA A 123 -16.79 22.30 0.21
CA ALA A 123 -17.44 22.30 1.52
C ALA A 123 -18.10 23.65 1.84
N CYS A 124 -17.43 24.78 1.55
CA CYS A 124 -18.01 26.10 1.73
C CYS A 124 -19.23 26.32 0.81
N GLU A 125 -19.13 25.94 -0.46
CA GLU A 125 -20.26 26.04 -1.42
C GLU A 125 -21.44 25.20 -0.99
N ALA A 126 -21.21 23.97 -0.49
CA ALA A 126 -22.25 23.09 0.03
C ALA A 126 -22.89 23.65 1.31
N PHE A 127 -22.09 24.23 2.21
CA PHE A 127 -22.57 24.86 3.44
C PHE A 127 -23.42 26.11 3.13
N ASP A 128 -23.02 26.94 2.18
CA ASP A 128 -23.76 28.14 1.77
C ASP A 128 -25.12 27.81 1.14
N ALA A 129 -25.27 26.64 0.53
CA ALA A 129 -26.51 26.16 -0.05
C ALA A 129 -27.56 25.72 0.99
N LEU A 130 -27.19 25.60 2.29
CA LEU A 130 -28.05 25.14 3.37
C LEU A 130 -28.87 26.30 3.98
N ASP A 131 -30.08 25.99 4.39
CA ASP A 131 -30.87 26.84 5.30
C ASP A 131 -30.32 26.74 6.76
N GLU A 132 -30.89 27.54 7.68
CA GLU A 132 -30.46 27.59 9.08
C GLU A 132 -30.52 26.21 9.77
N ALA A 133 -31.56 25.43 9.54
CA ALA A 133 -31.71 24.09 10.11
C ALA A 133 -30.69 23.09 9.54
N GLY A 134 -30.38 23.19 8.26
CA GLY A 134 -29.34 22.41 7.62
C GLY A 134 -27.93 22.72 8.17
N ARG A 135 -27.66 24.00 8.46
CA ARG A 135 -26.38 24.42 9.05
C ARG A 135 -26.20 23.93 10.49
N GLU A 136 -27.30 23.86 11.30
CA GLU A 136 -27.26 23.30 12.66
C GLU A 136 -26.93 21.79 12.67
N THR A 137 -27.23 21.07 11.61
CA THR A 137 -27.00 19.63 11.47
C THR A 137 -25.84 19.31 10.52
N TRP A 138 -25.03 20.32 10.18
CA TRP A 138 -23.92 20.14 9.25
C TRP A 138 -22.90 19.13 9.76
N LEU A 139 -22.56 18.17 8.90
CA LEU A 139 -21.44 17.26 9.10
C LEU A 139 -20.29 17.74 8.21
N ALA A 140 -19.16 18.04 8.83
CA ALA A 140 -17.97 18.50 8.10
C ALA A 140 -17.59 17.51 7.01
N HIS A 141 -17.22 18.03 5.85
CA HIS A 141 -16.56 17.23 4.84
C HIS A 141 -15.24 16.65 5.40
N GLY A 142 -14.79 15.55 4.86
CA GLY A 142 -13.57 14.87 5.28
C GLY A 142 -12.62 14.65 4.12
N TRP A 143 -11.34 14.76 4.38
CA TRP A 143 -10.30 14.35 3.45
C TRP A 143 -9.14 13.76 4.25
N SER A 144 -8.61 12.61 3.85
CA SER A 144 -7.40 12.09 4.46
C SER A 144 -6.52 11.34 3.47
N SER A 145 -5.22 11.28 3.77
CA SER A 145 -4.23 10.54 3.01
C SER A 145 -3.30 9.80 3.96
N SER A 146 -3.00 8.55 3.64
CA SER A 146 -2.08 7.72 4.41
C SER A 146 -1.44 6.65 3.53
N GLY A 147 -0.30 6.10 3.98
CA GLY A 147 0.36 4.95 3.38
C GLY A 147 0.61 3.87 4.42
N THR A 148 0.73 2.64 3.96
CA THR A 148 1.14 1.48 4.76
C THR A 148 2.28 0.79 4.03
N VAL A 149 3.38 0.55 4.71
CA VAL A 149 4.49 -0.25 4.15
C VAL A 149 4.04 -1.69 4.02
N THR A 150 4.10 -2.22 2.81
CA THR A 150 3.72 -3.59 2.49
C THR A 150 4.93 -4.50 2.33
N ARG A 151 6.08 -3.92 1.98
CA ARG A 151 7.39 -4.57 1.95
C ARG A 151 8.50 -3.52 2.07
N GLY A 152 9.52 -3.80 2.89
CA GLY A 152 10.70 -2.94 3.03
C GLY A 152 11.92 -3.76 3.36
N ASP A 153 12.79 -3.97 2.37
CA ASP A 153 14.03 -4.76 2.47
C ASP A 153 15.21 -4.08 1.77
N GLY A 154 16.31 -4.78 1.62
CA GLY A 154 17.51 -4.27 0.97
C GLY A 154 17.36 -3.95 -0.51
N THR A 155 16.25 -4.35 -1.13
CA THR A 155 15.97 -4.20 -2.56
C THR A 155 14.92 -3.16 -2.86
N VAL A 156 13.78 -3.21 -2.16
CA VAL A 156 12.64 -2.32 -2.40
C VAL A 156 12.01 -1.80 -1.10
N LEU A 157 11.34 -0.66 -1.21
CA LEU A 157 10.34 -0.16 -0.27
C LEU A 157 9.04 0.00 -1.05
N SER A 158 8.02 -0.79 -0.71
CA SER A 158 6.70 -0.76 -1.33
C SER A 158 5.64 -0.34 -0.33
N LEU A 159 4.79 0.59 -0.75
CA LEU A 159 3.71 1.14 0.06
C LEU A 159 2.38 1.01 -0.68
N LEU A 160 1.35 0.67 0.06
CA LEU A 160 -0.04 0.85 -0.36
C LEU A 160 -0.54 2.17 0.22
N CYS A 161 -0.78 3.13 -0.65
CA CYS A 161 -1.27 4.46 -0.32
C CYS A 161 -2.79 4.52 -0.51
N ARG A 162 -3.44 5.39 0.26
CA ARG A 162 -4.88 5.57 0.23
C ARG A 162 -5.23 7.03 0.43
N THR A 163 -6.23 7.50 -0.31
CA THR A 163 -6.94 8.73 -0.01
C THR A 163 -8.39 8.42 0.35
N TYR A 164 -8.96 9.23 1.24
CA TYR A 164 -10.36 9.20 1.62
C TYR A 164 -10.97 10.57 1.42
N SER A 165 -12.17 10.61 0.88
CA SER A 165 -12.95 11.83 0.74
C SER A 165 -14.39 11.62 1.19
N TYR A 166 -14.93 12.60 1.92
CA TYR A 166 -16.34 12.66 2.30
C TYR A 166 -16.89 14.05 1.99
N SER A 167 -17.87 14.10 1.16
CA SER A 167 -18.55 15.35 0.74
C SER A 167 -20.05 15.35 1.05
N GLY A 168 -20.44 14.64 2.12
CA GLY A 168 -21.82 14.45 2.52
C GLY A 168 -22.40 13.12 2.02
N GLY A 169 -23.55 12.74 2.56
CA GLY A 169 -24.21 11.48 2.25
C GLY A 169 -23.96 10.38 3.28
N ALA A 170 -24.18 9.11 2.89
CA ALA A 170 -24.14 7.97 3.80
C ALA A 170 -22.72 7.48 4.11
N HIS A 171 -21.78 7.65 3.19
CA HIS A 171 -20.37 7.19 3.31
C HIS A 171 -19.45 8.03 2.43
N GLY A 172 -18.16 7.99 2.72
CA GLY A 172 -17.11 8.56 1.87
C GLY A 172 -16.64 7.60 0.78
N SER A 173 -15.69 8.06 0.01
CA SER A 173 -15.02 7.32 -1.07
C SER A 173 -13.56 7.09 -0.70
N TYR A 174 -13.03 5.95 -1.10
CA TYR A 174 -11.63 5.57 -0.96
C TYR A 174 -11.04 5.33 -2.34
N ASP A 175 -9.82 5.86 -2.55
CA ASP A 175 -8.99 5.56 -3.70
C ASP A 175 -7.65 5.03 -3.20
N TYR A 176 -7.16 3.95 -3.82
CA TYR A 176 -5.91 3.29 -3.48
C TYR A 176 -4.90 3.37 -4.62
N PHE A 177 -3.62 3.45 -4.30
CA PHE A 177 -2.53 3.40 -5.26
C PHE A 177 -1.27 2.84 -4.61
N GLY A 178 -0.48 2.09 -5.37
CA GLY A 178 0.81 1.59 -4.91
C GLY A 178 1.93 2.55 -5.22
N GLN A 179 2.94 2.58 -4.35
CA GLN A 179 4.21 3.26 -4.60
C GLN A 179 5.35 2.32 -4.24
N THR A 180 6.23 2.05 -5.19
CA THR A 180 7.36 1.14 -5.00
C THR A 180 8.65 1.83 -5.43
N PHE A 181 9.67 1.74 -4.57
CA PHE A 181 10.96 2.41 -4.75
C PHE A 181 12.10 1.41 -4.58
N SER A 182 13.20 1.63 -5.29
CA SER A 182 14.46 0.97 -5.00
C SER A 182 15.07 1.52 -3.71
N THR A 183 15.31 0.68 -2.71
CA THR A 183 16.04 1.09 -1.50
C THR A 183 17.52 1.35 -1.76
N VAL A 184 18.04 0.94 -2.92
CA VAL A 184 19.42 1.16 -3.33
C VAL A 184 19.62 2.54 -3.96
N THR A 185 18.71 2.93 -4.89
CA THR A 185 18.83 4.18 -5.66
C THR A 185 17.87 5.28 -5.21
N GLY A 186 16.76 4.91 -4.57
CA GLY A 186 15.67 5.83 -4.22
C GLY A 186 14.72 6.14 -5.37
N GLU A 187 14.96 5.56 -6.56
CA GLU A 187 14.09 5.78 -7.73
C GLU A 187 12.78 4.98 -7.60
N ALA A 188 11.69 5.56 -8.09
CA ALA A 188 10.42 4.85 -8.21
C ALA A 188 10.56 3.76 -9.26
N ILE A 189 9.92 2.62 -9.02
CA ILE A 189 9.91 1.45 -9.89
C ILE A 189 8.50 1.31 -10.45
N SER A 190 8.37 1.26 -11.77
CA SER A 190 7.12 0.92 -12.45
C SER A 190 6.96 -0.60 -12.59
N LEU A 191 5.74 -1.06 -12.86
CA LEU A 191 5.47 -2.49 -13.09
C LEU A 191 6.31 -3.04 -14.26
N ASP A 192 6.51 -2.25 -15.32
CA ASP A 192 7.32 -2.64 -16.47
C ASP A 192 8.82 -2.72 -16.14
N GLU A 193 9.33 -1.85 -15.28
CA GLU A 193 10.73 -1.88 -14.82
C GLU A 193 11.01 -3.05 -13.86
N LEU A 194 9.99 -3.47 -13.10
CA LEU A 194 10.06 -4.65 -12.24
C LEU A 194 10.31 -5.93 -13.06
N ALA A 195 9.81 -5.97 -14.30
CA ALA A 195 9.78 -7.16 -15.14
C ALA A 195 11.07 -7.44 -15.89
N THR A 196 11.42 -8.72 -16.06
CA THR A 196 12.43 -9.17 -17.04
C THR A 196 11.87 -9.11 -18.47
N ASP A 197 10.56 -9.39 -18.62
CA ASP A 197 9.77 -9.27 -19.84
C ASP A 197 8.38 -8.71 -19.46
N PRO A 198 8.12 -7.42 -19.69
CA PRO A 198 6.85 -6.80 -19.32
C PRO A 198 5.61 -7.44 -19.96
N ALA A 199 5.72 -7.90 -21.20
CA ALA A 199 4.58 -8.52 -21.87
C ALA A 199 4.25 -9.90 -21.27
N ALA A 200 5.29 -10.70 -21.00
CA ALA A 200 5.11 -12.00 -20.35
C ALA A 200 4.63 -11.88 -18.92
N LEU A 201 5.09 -10.86 -18.18
CA LEU A 201 4.60 -10.58 -16.81
C LEU A 201 3.11 -10.25 -16.83
N ARG A 202 2.67 -9.34 -17.72
CA ARG A 202 1.25 -8.96 -17.85
C ARG A 202 0.37 -10.16 -18.22
N GLU A 203 0.85 -11.06 -19.10
CA GLU A 203 0.15 -12.30 -19.46
C GLU A 203 0.00 -13.23 -18.25
N ALA A 204 1.09 -13.47 -17.52
CA ALA A 204 1.07 -14.33 -16.33
C ALA A 204 0.16 -13.76 -15.22
N LEU A 205 0.20 -12.44 -14.96
CA LEU A 205 -0.68 -11.78 -14.01
C LEU A 205 -2.15 -11.86 -14.43
N THR A 206 -2.44 -11.71 -15.73
CA THR A 206 -3.80 -11.86 -16.27
C THR A 206 -4.32 -13.27 -16.03
N GLU A 207 -3.52 -14.30 -16.33
CA GLU A 207 -3.89 -15.71 -16.10
C GLU A 207 -4.16 -15.98 -14.60
N ALA A 208 -3.30 -15.48 -13.73
CA ALA A 208 -3.46 -15.65 -12.29
C ALA A 208 -4.72 -14.96 -11.77
N ILE A 209 -4.98 -13.70 -12.15
CA ILE A 209 -6.18 -12.95 -11.77
C ILE A 209 -7.46 -13.65 -12.24
N LEU A 210 -7.48 -14.14 -13.49
CA LEU A 210 -8.64 -14.85 -14.04
C LEU A 210 -8.87 -16.20 -13.34
N ALA A 211 -7.80 -16.88 -12.93
CA ALA A 211 -7.90 -18.14 -12.19
C ALA A 211 -8.45 -17.93 -10.79
N ASP A 212 -7.92 -16.95 -10.04
CA ASP A 212 -8.37 -16.60 -8.70
C ASP A 212 -9.83 -16.10 -8.71
N ALA A 213 -10.17 -15.21 -9.64
CA ALA A 213 -11.53 -14.71 -9.80
C ALA A 213 -12.53 -15.80 -10.19
N GLY A 214 -12.10 -16.86 -10.89
CA GLY A 214 -12.93 -18.01 -11.25
C GLY A 214 -13.39 -18.83 -10.05
N GLU A 215 -12.72 -18.73 -8.91
CA GLU A 215 -13.16 -19.34 -7.65
C GLU A 215 -14.32 -18.57 -6.99
N ASP A 216 -14.44 -17.27 -7.28
CA ASP A 216 -15.42 -16.33 -6.71
C ASP A 216 -16.42 -15.77 -7.75
N GLU A 217 -16.70 -16.52 -8.82
CA GLU A 217 -17.53 -16.06 -9.97
C GLU A 217 -18.89 -15.44 -9.59
N GLU A 218 -19.46 -15.79 -8.45
CA GLU A 218 -20.77 -15.26 -8.01
C GLU A 218 -20.65 -13.84 -7.41
N GLU A 219 -19.46 -13.41 -6.99
CA GLU A 219 -19.23 -12.16 -6.26
C GLU A 219 -18.48 -11.10 -7.08
N LEU A 220 -17.75 -11.52 -8.13
CA LEU A 220 -16.94 -10.64 -8.95
C LEU A 220 -17.57 -10.39 -10.34
N PHE A 221 -17.33 -9.22 -10.90
CA PHE A 221 -17.81 -8.84 -12.23
C PHE A 221 -16.73 -8.08 -13.02
N ASP A 222 -16.83 -8.09 -14.36
CA ASP A 222 -15.95 -7.37 -15.31
C ASP A 222 -14.44 -7.63 -15.12
N ILE A 223 -14.05 -8.85 -14.71
CA ILE A 223 -12.64 -9.19 -14.47
C ILE A 223 -11.80 -9.12 -15.75
N GLU A 224 -12.35 -9.56 -16.89
CA GLU A 224 -11.66 -9.45 -18.19
C GLU A 224 -11.37 -7.98 -18.53
N GLY A 225 -12.39 -7.10 -18.42
CA GLY A 225 -12.22 -5.67 -18.63
C GLY A 225 -11.26 -5.03 -17.61
N PHE A 226 -11.22 -5.51 -16.38
CA PHE A 226 -10.25 -5.08 -15.37
C PHE A 226 -8.81 -5.40 -15.80
N THR A 227 -8.52 -6.65 -16.21
CA THR A 227 -7.17 -7.05 -16.62
C THR A 227 -6.67 -6.32 -17.87
N GLU A 228 -7.55 -5.83 -18.73
CA GLU A 228 -7.16 -5.02 -19.89
C GLU A 228 -6.62 -3.63 -19.55
N ARG A 229 -6.97 -3.07 -18.38
CA ARG A 229 -6.66 -1.68 -18.00
C ARG A 229 -5.76 -1.52 -16.79
N VAL A 230 -5.76 -2.49 -15.86
CA VAL A 230 -5.11 -2.33 -14.54
C VAL A 230 -3.59 -2.13 -14.63
N PHE A 231 -2.93 -2.79 -15.58
CA PHE A 231 -1.47 -2.76 -15.70
C PHE A 231 -0.88 -1.43 -16.19
N ASP A 232 -1.71 -0.48 -16.61
CA ASP A 232 -1.30 0.88 -16.98
C ASP A 232 -1.60 1.88 -15.85
N THR A 233 -1.87 1.38 -14.64
CA THR A 233 -2.17 2.15 -13.44
C THR A 233 -1.21 1.83 -12.31
N ASP A 234 -1.31 2.58 -11.19
CA ASP A 234 -0.56 2.32 -9.96
C ASP A 234 -1.32 1.37 -9.01
N ALA A 235 -2.21 0.51 -9.54
CA ALA A 235 -3.03 -0.42 -8.77
C ALA A 235 -2.26 -1.73 -8.47
N TRP A 236 -1.05 -1.61 -7.94
CA TRP A 236 -0.22 -2.75 -7.55
C TRP A 236 0.75 -2.38 -6.43
N TYR A 237 1.19 -3.38 -5.68
CA TYR A 237 2.23 -3.26 -4.67
C TYR A 237 2.93 -4.60 -4.45
N LEU A 238 4.05 -4.59 -3.73
CA LEU A 238 4.80 -5.79 -3.36
C LEU A 238 4.59 -6.11 -1.88
N THR A 239 4.51 -7.41 -1.58
CA THR A 239 4.64 -7.96 -0.21
C THR A 239 5.93 -8.79 -0.11
N ASP A 240 6.19 -9.39 1.04
CA ASP A 240 7.38 -10.23 1.25
C ASP A 240 7.34 -11.50 0.36
N ASP A 241 6.17 -11.94 -0.08
CA ASP A 241 5.95 -13.21 -0.79
C ASP A 241 5.26 -13.08 -2.15
N ALA A 242 4.66 -11.92 -2.46
CA ALA A 242 3.83 -11.76 -3.66
C ALA A 242 3.92 -10.38 -4.31
N LEU A 243 3.60 -10.34 -5.61
CA LEU A 243 3.14 -9.15 -6.32
C LEU A 243 1.62 -9.11 -6.23
N VAL A 244 1.07 -8.03 -5.71
CA VAL A 244 -0.37 -7.85 -5.55
C VAL A 244 -0.88 -6.83 -6.57
N ILE A 245 -1.85 -7.24 -7.38
CA ILE A 245 -2.66 -6.35 -8.22
C ILE A 245 -3.98 -6.15 -7.50
N PHE A 246 -4.52 -4.93 -7.48
CA PHE A 246 -5.78 -4.71 -6.77
C PHE A 246 -6.78 -3.91 -7.61
N ALA A 247 -8.06 -4.20 -7.35
CA ALA A 247 -9.18 -3.44 -7.89
C ALA A 247 -9.72 -2.46 -6.84
N GLN A 248 -10.10 -1.27 -7.29
CA GLN A 248 -10.69 -0.24 -6.45
C GLN A 248 -12.03 -0.68 -5.86
N VAL A 249 -12.46 0.02 -4.80
CA VAL A 249 -13.77 -0.23 -4.18
C VAL A 249 -14.89 -0.07 -5.21
N GLY A 250 -15.64 -1.12 -5.45
CA GLY A 250 -16.75 -1.14 -6.41
C GLY A 250 -16.36 -1.32 -7.87
N GLU A 251 -15.08 -1.60 -8.17
CA GLU A 251 -14.60 -1.77 -9.54
C GLU A 251 -14.92 -3.16 -10.11
N VAL A 252 -14.67 -4.21 -9.33
CA VAL A 252 -14.90 -5.60 -9.73
C VAL A 252 -15.82 -6.36 -8.78
N ALA A 253 -16.25 -5.74 -7.70
CA ALA A 253 -17.14 -6.30 -6.71
C ALA A 253 -18.09 -5.23 -6.16
N ALA A 254 -19.13 -5.64 -5.43
CA ALA A 254 -19.99 -4.69 -4.71
C ALA A 254 -19.15 -3.86 -3.72
N GLY A 255 -19.44 -2.54 -3.62
CA GLY A 255 -18.65 -1.64 -2.78
C GLY A 255 -18.53 -2.06 -1.30
N ALA A 256 -19.46 -2.85 -0.79
CA ALA A 256 -19.43 -3.40 0.56
C ALA A 256 -18.28 -4.43 0.77
N ARG A 257 -17.75 -5.01 -0.31
CA ARG A 257 -16.58 -5.91 -0.25
C ARG A 257 -15.28 -5.15 -0.03
N GLY A 258 -15.26 -3.85 -0.31
CA GLY A 258 -14.04 -3.04 -0.24
C GLY A 258 -13.16 -3.18 -1.48
N ARG A 259 -11.86 -2.94 -1.33
CA ARG A 259 -10.82 -3.23 -2.32
C ARG A 259 -10.69 -4.75 -2.48
N VAL A 260 -10.43 -5.21 -3.69
CA VAL A 260 -10.17 -6.62 -3.98
C VAL A 260 -8.71 -6.78 -4.40
N ASP A 261 -7.97 -7.62 -3.69
CA ASP A 261 -6.56 -7.89 -3.92
C ASP A 261 -6.36 -9.26 -4.57
N PHE A 262 -5.55 -9.31 -5.62
CA PHE A 262 -5.10 -10.51 -6.31
C PHE A 262 -3.60 -10.69 -6.06
N ALA A 263 -3.26 -11.56 -5.12
CA ALA A 263 -1.88 -11.81 -4.73
C ALA A 263 -1.28 -12.94 -5.57
N VAL A 264 -0.23 -12.65 -6.32
CA VAL A 264 0.48 -13.64 -7.14
C VAL A 264 1.85 -13.91 -6.54
N PRO A 265 2.10 -15.10 -5.97
CA PRO A 265 3.37 -15.46 -5.36
C PRO A 265 4.54 -15.34 -6.34
N TYR A 266 5.71 -14.87 -5.86
CA TYR A 266 6.89 -14.74 -6.72
C TYR A 266 7.32 -16.05 -7.37
N GLU A 267 7.09 -17.19 -6.70
CA GLU A 267 7.40 -18.51 -7.23
C GLU A 267 6.57 -18.88 -8.48
N GLU A 268 5.34 -18.36 -8.57
CA GLU A 268 4.45 -18.57 -9.72
C GLU A 268 4.83 -17.69 -10.90
N LEU A 269 5.51 -16.57 -10.67
CA LEU A 269 5.96 -15.64 -11.69
C LEU A 269 7.25 -16.11 -12.43
N GLY A 270 7.86 -17.24 -11.99
CA GLY A 270 8.82 -18.00 -12.78
C GLY A 270 10.02 -17.23 -13.33
N GLY A 271 10.54 -16.23 -12.61
CA GLY A 271 11.67 -15.40 -13.04
C GLY A 271 11.27 -14.24 -13.97
N LEU A 272 9.99 -13.90 -14.04
CA LEU A 272 9.49 -12.71 -14.73
C LEU A 272 9.78 -11.43 -13.95
N ILE A 273 10.04 -11.53 -12.64
CA ILE A 273 10.54 -10.42 -11.82
C ILE A 273 12.07 -10.41 -11.90
N ARG A 274 12.66 -9.23 -12.05
CA ARG A 274 14.13 -9.07 -12.03
C ARG A 274 14.68 -9.45 -10.67
N ALA A 275 15.82 -10.15 -10.66
CA ALA A 275 16.43 -10.67 -9.45
C ALA A 275 16.73 -9.56 -8.41
N GLU A 276 17.13 -8.37 -8.88
CA GLU A 276 17.41 -7.22 -8.01
C GLU A 276 16.19 -6.69 -7.25
N TYR A 277 14.97 -7.10 -7.58
CA TYR A 277 13.74 -6.69 -6.92
C TYR A 277 13.05 -7.83 -6.15
N LEU A 278 13.61 -9.04 -6.20
CA LEU A 278 13.12 -10.14 -5.36
C LEU A 278 13.46 -9.87 -3.88
N PRO A 279 12.67 -10.44 -2.95
CA PRO A 279 13.01 -10.37 -1.53
C PRO A 279 14.43 -10.84 -1.26
N ASP A 280 15.18 -10.07 -0.47
CA ASP A 280 16.57 -10.39 -0.13
C ASP A 280 16.70 -11.41 1.01
N GLY A 281 15.57 -11.88 1.56
CA GLY A 281 15.53 -12.83 2.68
C GLY A 281 15.94 -12.24 4.03
N SER A 282 16.10 -10.91 4.13
CA SER A 282 16.40 -10.23 5.39
C SER A 282 15.25 -10.26 6.40
N HIS A 283 14.04 -10.61 5.96
CA HIS A 283 12.86 -10.77 6.79
C HIS A 283 12.87 -12.14 7.47
N GLY A 284 13.17 -12.20 8.74
CA GLY A 284 13.29 -13.49 9.44
C GLY A 284 13.48 -13.38 10.94
N GLY A 285 12.91 -12.36 11.57
CA GLY A 285 12.81 -12.28 13.02
C GLY A 285 11.57 -13.03 13.50
N GLY A 286 11.68 -13.85 14.53
CA GLY A 286 10.52 -14.48 15.14
C GLY A 286 9.58 -13.44 15.77
N SER A 287 8.33 -13.82 16.03
CA SER A 287 7.36 -13.08 16.85
C SER A 287 7.73 -13.04 18.35
N GLY A 288 9.01 -13.06 18.67
CA GLY A 288 9.62 -13.49 19.92
C GLY A 288 9.46 -12.60 21.15
N GLY A 289 8.68 -11.55 21.10
CA GLY A 289 8.32 -10.76 22.26
C GLY A 289 8.94 -9.37 22.33
N LEU A 290 8.09 -8.44 22.72
CA LEU A 290 8.41 -7.05 23.00
C LEU A 290 8.08 -6.76 24.46
N THR A 291 8.82 -5.84 25.07
CA THR A 291 8.39 -5.18 26.31
C THR A 291 8.17 -3.70 26.06
N ILE A 292 7.30 -3.09 26.86
CA ILE A 292 7.05 -1.66 26.82
C ILE A 292 7.16 -1.07 28.21
N ASP A 293 7.89 0.03 28.33
CA ASP A 293 8.05 0.78 29.57
C ASP A 293 7.96 2.28 29.27
N PHE A 294 7.77 3.10 30.31
CA PHE A 294 7.98 4.53 30.17
C PHE A 294 9.45 4.80 29.86
N ALA A 295 9.74 5.62 28.88
CA ALA A 295 11.11 6.03 28.63
C ALA A 295 11.61 6.91 29.78
N ASP A 296 12.77 6.53 30.35
CA ASP A 296 13.44 7.33 31.40
C ASP A 296 14.15 8.51 30.72
N GLU A 297 13.76 9.74 31.08
CA GLU A 297 14.41 10.97 30.59
C GLU A 297 15.90 11.07 31.01
N ALA A 298 16.31 10.32 32.01
CA ALA A 298 17.71 10.26 32.47
C ALA A 298 18.54 9.24 31.70
N ASP A 299 17.92 8.37 30.89
CA ASP A 299 18.62 7.41 30.05
C ASP A 299 19.10 8.10 28.75
N GLU A 300 20.42 8.26 28.63
CA GLU A 300 21.10 8.87 27.47
C GLU A 300 21.31 7.87 26.32
N SER A 301 20.79 6.63 26.40
CA SER A 301 20.90 5.63 25.33
C SER A 301 20.16 6.11 24.09
N GLU A 302 20.80 5.98 22.93
CA GLU A 302 20.18 6.32 21.65
C GLU A 302 19.28 5.19 21.18
N PRO A 303 17.99 5.46 20.86
CA PRO A 303 17.09 4.46 20.27
C PRO A 303 17.51 4.14 18.83
N LEU A 304 17.24 2.91 18.39
CA LEU A 304 17.43 2.51 16.99
C LEU A 304 16.57 3.37 16.05
N ALA A 305 15.37 3.69 16.48
CA ALA A 305 14.46 4.60 15.79
C ALA A 305 13.53 5.32 16.78
N SER A 306 12.94 6.42 16.37
CA SER A 306 11.95 7.13 17.19
C SER A 306 10.84 7.70 16.33
N ALA A 307 9.62 7.76 16.91
CA ALA A 307 8.48 8.38 16.27
C ALA A 307 7.66 9.20 17.27
N VAL A 308 7.03 10.26 16.77
CA VAL A 308 6.13 11.12 17.54
C VAL A 308 4.77 11.12 16.86
N VAL A 309 3.76 10.62 17.56
CA VAL A 309 2.38 10.65 17.09
C VAL A 309 1.65 11.78 17.80
N LEU A 310 1.33 12.81 17.04
CA LEU A 310 0.61 13.98 17.55
C LEU A 310 -0.90 13.68 17.66
N PRO A 311 -1.62 14.37 18.54
CA PRO A 311 -3.04 14.13 18.72
C PRO A 311 -3.83 14.59 17.50
N ALA A 312 -4.74 13.74 17.03
CA ALA A 312 -5.70 14.09 15.99
C ALA A 312 -6.87 14.96 16.52
N SER A 313 -7.02 15.11 17.84
CA SER A 313 -8.13 15.85 18.45
C SER A 313 -7.71 16.61 19.71
N GLU A 314 -8.53 17.62 20.08
CA GLU A 314 -8.36 18.39 21.33
C GLU A 314 -8.67 17.58 22.60
N ASP A 315 -9.24 16.38 22.47
CA ASP A 315 -9.57 15.46 23.58
C ASP A 315 -8.35 14.64 24.07
N ALA A 316 -7.18 14.90 23.50
CA ALA A 316 -5.93 14.26 23.92
C ALA A 316 -5.58 14.61 25.37
N GLN A 317 -5.38 13.60 26.21
CA GLN A 317 -5.17 13.82 27.63
C GLN A 317 -3.72 14.21 27.97
N TYR A 318 -2.75 13.45 27.47
CA TYR A 318 -1.33 13.71 27.71
C TYR A 318 -0.42 12.93 26.75
N LEU A 319 0.75 13.50 26.48
CA LEU A 319 1.80 12.88 25.69
C LEU A 319 2.65 11.98 26.59
N VAL A 320 2.83 10.74 26.20
CA VAL A 320 3.64 9.76 26.91
C VAL A 320 4.80 9.34 26.02
N LYS A 321 6.00 9.38 26.54
CA LYS A 321 7.17 8.78 25.91
C LYS A 321 7.33 7.37 26.45
N CYS A 322 7.21 6.40 25.57
CA CYS A 322 7.39 4.98 25.90
C CYS A 322 8.53 4.37 25.08
N ARG A 323 9.15 3.35 25.66
CA ARG A 323 10.21 2.58 25.07
C ARG A 323 9.74 1.16 24.81
N VAL A 324 9.86 0.72 23.57
CA VAL A 324 9.57 -0.66 23.16
C VAL A 324 10.90 -1.36 22.91
N THR A 325 11.19 -2.41 23.69
CA THR A 325 12.46 -3.15 23.65
C THR A 325 12.23 -4.56 23.15
N ALA A 326 13.09 -5.02 22.23
CA ALA A 326 13.08 -6.39 21.74
C ALA A 326 13.79 -7.35 22.71
N VAL A 327 13.09 -8.40 23.15
CA VAL A 327 13.69 -9.46 23.99
C VAL A 327 14.28 -10.59 23.15
N ALA A 328 13.98 -10.62 21.85
CA ALA A 328 14.57 -11.49 20.83
C ALA A 328 14.73 -10.70 19.54
N ASP A 329 15.42 -11.24 18.53
CA ASP A 329 15.46 -10.61 17.21
C ASP A 329 14.07 -10.61 16.60
N MET A 330 13.59 -9.42 16.23
CA MET A 330 12.26 -9.19 15.66
C MET A 330 12.37 -8.86 14.17
N GLY A 331 11.38 -9.27 13.40
CA GLY A 331 11.15 -8.79 12.06
C GLY A 331 10.52 -7.40 12.04
N SER A 332 9.72 -7.11 11.03
CA SER A 332 9.09 -5.79 10.91
C SER A 332 8.06 -5.52 12.02
N ILE A 333 8.01 -4.26 12.42
CA ILE A 333 7.08 -3.76 13.43
C ILE A 333 6.49 -2.47 12.88
N SER A 334 5.15 -2.34 12.92
CA SER A 334 4.48 -1.10 12.61
C SER A 334 3.63 -0.60 13.78
N LEU A 335 3.45 0.72 13.87
CA LEU A 335 2.54 1.36 14.81
C LEU A 335 1.33 1.87 14.05
N ARG A 336 0.14 1.43 14.44
CA ARG A 336 -1.13 1.77 13.79
C ARG A 336 -2.18 2.23 14.80
N SER A 337 -3.18 2.99 14.31
CA SER A 337 -4.38 3.23 15.10
C SER A 337 -5.16 1.92 15.27
N SER A 338 -5.76 1.77 16.44
CA SER A 338 -6.63 0.65 16.74
C SER A 338 -7.84 1.09 17.56
N THR A 339 -8.90 0.30 17.55
CA THR A 339 -10.02 0.44 18.46
C THR A 339 -10.51 -0.92 18.91
N LEU A 340 -11.07 -0.97 20.11
CA LEU A 340 -11.76 -2.18 20.56
C LEU A 340 -13.19 -2.18 20.02
N ALA A 341 -13.56 -3.25 19.31
CA ALA A 341 -14.95 -3.50 18.94
C ALA A 341 -15.76 -3.96 20.16
N ALA A 342 -17.08 -3.96 20.03
CA ALA A 342 -17.95 -4.51 21.07
C ALA A 342 -17.65 -6.01 21.25
N GLY A 343 -17.10 -6.39 22.42
CA GLY A 343 -16.70 -7.75 22.73
C GLY A 343 -15.20 -7.96 22.89
N ASP A 344 -14.46 -6.88 23.10
CA ASP A 344 -13.01 -6.88 23.33
C ASP A 344 -12.14 -7.34 22.13
N ALA A 345 -12.74 -7.50 20.94
CA ALA A 345 -11.97 -7.78 19.73
C ALA A 345 -11.21 -6.52 19.27
N LEU A 346 -9.91 -6.67 19.01
CA LEU A 346 -9.09 -5.63 18.41
C LEU A 346 -9.52 -5.43 16.95
N VAL A 347 -9.96 -4.24 16.63
CA VAL A 347 -10.21 -3.83 15.24
C VAL A 347 -9.18 -2.79 14.85
N LEU A 348 -8.32 -3.15 13.90
CA LEU A 348 -7.44 -2.17 13.26
C LEU A 348 -8.28 -1.29 12.36
N TYR A 349 -8.18 0.02 12.56
CA TYR A 349 -8.75 0.95 11.61
C TYR A 349 -7.96 0.87 10.29
N ASP A 350 -8.57 0.30 9.28
CA ASP A 350 -8.08 0.39 7.90
C ASP A 350 -7.93 1.85 7.44
N THR A 351 -8.59 2.76 8.16
CA THR A 351 -8.64 4.18 7.86
C THR A 351 -7.55 5.00 8.55
N GLY A 352 -6.85 4.45 9.54
CA GLY A 352 -5.91 5.21 10.39
C GLY A 352 -4.54 5.44 9.75
N GLY A 353 -4.12 4.59 8.84
CA GLY A 353 -2.76 4.60 8.33
C GLY A 353 -1.73 4.09 9.34
N GLU A 354 -0.50 4.11 8.92
CA GLU A 354 0.65 3.65 9.68
C GLU A 354 1.47 4.86 10.12
N TYR A 355 1.67 5.01 11.43
CA TYR A 355 2.43 6.13 11.98
C TYR A 355 3.94 5.89 11.97
N PHE A 356 4.31 4.62 12.03
CA PHE A 356 5.69 4.18 12.10
C PHE A 356 5.80 2.75 11.58
N TRP A 357 6.89 2.46 10.87
CA TRP A 357 7.27 1.13 10.44
C TRP A 357 8.80 0.98 10.47
N ILE A 358 9.29 -0.18 10.91
CA ILE A 358 10.69 -0.56 10.90
C ILE A 358 10.82 -1.99 10.37
N ASN A 359 11.83 -2.26 9.54
CA ASN A 359 12.03 -3.59 8.95
C ASN A 359 12.49 -4.66 9.94
N ARG A 360 13.18 -4.26 11.00
CA ARG A 360 13.74 -5.17 12.01
C ARG A 360 14.00 -4.45 13.32
N LEU A 361 13.92 -5.19 14.43
CA LEU A 361 14.37 -4.72 15.74
C LEU A 361 15.22 -5.82 16.38
N PRO A 362 16.57 -5.71 16.39
CA PRO A 362 17.46 -6.70 16.97
C PRO A 362 17.27 -6.83 18.48
N LYS A 363 17.58 -8.02 19.01
CA LYS A 363 17.50 -8.29 20.44
C LYS A 363 18.31 -7.29 21.27
N GLY A 364 17.63 -6.68 22.26
CA GLY A 364 18.19 -5.70 23.17
C GLY A 364 18.18 -4.27 22.64
N GLU A 365 17.92 -4.09 21.34
CA GLU A 365 17.65 -2.78 20.75
C GLU A 365 16.24 -2.32 21.09
N PHE A 366 15.99 -1.01 20.98
CA PHE A 366 14.71 -0.41 21.33
C PHE A 366 14.35 0.75 20.40
N ILE A 367 13.06 1.04 20.38
CA ILE A 367 12.49 2.21 19.73
C ILE A 367 11.79 3.08 20.79
N ASP A 368 11.89 4.39 20.63
CA ASP A 368 11.20 5.35 21.47
C ASP A 368 10.00 5.94 20.74
N LEU A 369 8.81 5.80 21.32
CA LEU A 369 7.54 6.29 20.78
C LEU A 369 6.98 7.37 21.71
N SER A 370 6.63 8.52 21.15
CA SER A 370 5.89 9.56 21.86
C SER A 370 4.44 9.53 21.40
N LEU A 371 3.53 9.04 22.25
CA LEU A 371 2.14 8.76 21.93
C LEU A 371 1.22 9.63 22.80
N VAL A 372 0.10 10.04 22.23
CA VAL A 372 -0.97 10.67 22.99
C VAL A 372 -1.92 9.59 23.49
N PHE A 373 -2.06 9.51 24.82
CA PHE A 373 -2.97 8.57 25.44
C PHE A 373 -4.38 9.16 25.57
N TYR A 374 -5.36 8.31 25.35
CA TYR A 374 -6.79 8.55 25.47
C TYR A 374 -7.37 7.65 26.57
N ASP A 375 -8.61 7.87 26.97
CA ASP A 375 -9.29 7.02 27.97
C ASP A 375 -9.41 5.55 27.54
N THR A 376 -9.37 5.30 26.24
CA THR A 376 -9.37 3.94 25.66
C THR A 376 -8.08 3.70 24.91
N PRO A 377 -7.57 2.44 24.86
CA PRO A 377 -6.43 2.08 24.01
C PRO A 377 -6.68 2.48 22.56
N HIS A 378 -5.70 3.12 21.93
CA HIS A 378 -5.86 3.72 20.61
C HIS A 378 -4.78 3.29 19.61
N TYR A 379 -3.72 2.66 20.10
CA TYR A 379 -2.59 2.24 19.28
C TYR A 379 -2.29 0.76 19.46
N CYS A 380 -1.83 0.13 18.39
CA CYS A 380 -1.27 -1.20 18.44
C CYS A 380 0.05 -1.27 17.66
N LEU A 381 0.91 -2.17 18.09
CA LEU A 381 2.05 -2.64 17.32
C LEU A 381 1.60 -3.85 16.50
N VAL A 382 1.83 -3.81 15.19
CA VAL A 382 1.58 -4.94 14.30
C VAL A 382 2.93 -5.53 13.91
N LEU A 383 3.11 -6.82 14.20
CA LEU A 383 4.32 -7.57 13.93
C LEU A 383 4.29 -8.15 12.51
N GLN A 384 5.43 -8.62 12.02
CA GLN A 384 5.58 -9.19 10.68
C GLN A 384 4.62 -10.36 10.41
N ASP A 385 4.33 -11.20 11.41
CA ASP A 385 3.39 -12.33 11.30
C ASP A 385 1.90 -11.92 11.38
N GLY A 386 1.62 -10.61 11.43
CA GLY A 386 0.28 -10.06 11.55
C GLY A 386 -0.24 -9.98 12.99
N THR A 387 0.51 -10.47 13.99
CA THR A 387 0.12 -10.34 15.40
C THR A 387 0.01 -8.86 15.78
N ALA A 388 -1.14 -8.47 16.33
CA ALA A 388 -1.40 -7.11 16.80
C ALA A 388 -1.36 -7.04 18.33
N LEU A 389 -0.46 -6.20 18.85
CA LEU A 389 -0.27 -5.95 20.27
C LEU A 389 -0.80 -4.57 20.63
N GLN A 390 -1.89 -4.53 21.39
CA GLN A 390 -2.48 -3.29 21.90
C GLN A 390 -1.57 -2.64 22.94
N ILE A 391 -1.34 -1.34 22.82
CA ILE A 391 -0.66 -0.53 23.84
C ILE A 391 -1.70 -0.01 24.83
N ALA A 392 -1.55 -0.32 26.09
CA ALA A 392 -2.45 0.11 27.15
C ALA A 392 -1.70 0.52 28.42
N GLN A 393 -2.41 1.16 29.33
CA GLN A 393 -1.93 1.47 30.67
C GLN A 393 -2.69 0.64 31.72
N SER A 394 -1.96 -0.02 32.62
CA SER A 394 -2.52 -0.77 33.73
C SER A 394 -3.31 0.16 34.66
N GLY A 395 -4.53 -0.23 34.98
CA GLY A 395 -5.35 0.47 35.98
C GLY A 395 -4.90 0.21 37.43
N GLU A 396 -4.03 -0.78 37.68
CA GLU A 396 -3.58 -1.15 39.03
C GLU A 396 -2.38 -0.31 39.50
N ASP A 397 -1.36 -0.19 38.67
CA ASP A 397 -0.08 0.46 39.00
C ASP A 397 0.34 1.54 38.00
N GLY A 398 -0.42 1.73 36.94
CA GLY A 398 -0.14 2.71 35.90
C GLY A 398 0.97 2.29 34.93
N SER A 399 1.51 1.08 35.03
CA SER A 399 2.54 0.58 34.10
C SER A 399 2.00 0.44 32.67
N LEU A 400 2.90 0.48 31.68
CA LEU A 400 2.54 0.21 30.30
C LEU A 400 2.47 -1.29 30.05
N LEU A 401 1.56 -1.70 29.18
CA LEU A 401 1.30 -3.09 28.84
C LEU A 401 1.19 -3.24 27.33
N LEU A 402 1.69 -4.39 26.84
CA LEU A 402 1.39 -4.92 25.52
C LEU A 402 0.55 -6.18 25.71
N TYR A 403 -0.61 -6.26 25.07
CA TYR A 403 -1.41 -7.47 25.08
C TYR A 403 -2.01 -7.72 23.71
N GLU A 404 -2.08 -8.99 23.36
CA GLU A 404 -2.79 -9.46 22.17
C GLU A 404 -4.28 -9.46 22.47
N ALA A 405 -5.07 -8.74 21.68
CA ALA A 405 -6.52 -8.83 21.78
C ALA A 405 -6.96 -10.17 21.16
N GLU A 406 -7.79 -10.92 21.89
CA GLU A 406 -8.37 -12.14 21.35
C GLU A 406 -9.21 -11.80 20.12
N SER A 407 -8.87 -12.42 18.97
CA SER A 407 -9.52 -12.25 17.66
C SER A 407 -10.87 -12.99 17.60
#